data_dfb8c96c37f47ba79ab1214788ec773c
#
_entry.id   dfb8c96c37f47ba79ab1214788ec773c
#
_cell.length_a   1.000
_cell.length_b   1.000
_cell.length_c   1.000
_cell.angle_alpha   90.00
_cell.angle_beta   90.00
_cell.angle_gamma   90.00
#
_symmetry.space_group_name_H-M   'P 1'
#
loop_
_entity.id
_entity.type
_entity.pdbx_description
1 polymer ?
#
loop_
_entity_poly.entity_id
_entity_poly.type
_entity_poly.pdbx_seq_one_letter_code
_entity_poly.pdbx_strand_id
1 'polypeptide(L)'
;MKKRNKLTLNMQMGKESMQSRKPMILVLAGPNGSGKSTITAFFDKVGKYTNADDVVATTGMNNMEAAVLVDRMRYESIDKKEDFTFETVLSSEYKLNILRKAKEEGYFIKCVFVLTVDPQINIARIESRVAAGGHNVASDKVIERYYK
;
A
#
# COMPACT_ATOMS: atom_id res chain seq x y z
N MET A 1 -35.80 -40.37 12.08
CA MET A 1 -35.75 -39.39 10.99
C MET A 1 -35.53 -37.90 11.42
N LYS A 2 -35.69 -37.57 12.68
CA LYS A 2 -35.54 -36.15 13.17
C LYS A 2 -34.14 -35.66 13.50
N LYS A 3 -33.11 -36.53 13.54
CA LYS A 3 -31.73 -36.14 13.90
C LYS A 3 -30.86 -35.65 12.71
N ARG A 4 -31.23 -35.99 11.47
CA ARG A 4 -30.46 -35.56 10.28
C ARG A 4 -30.64 -34.09 9.91
N ASN A 5 -31.83 -33.53 10.18
CA ASN A 5 -32.11 -32.12 9.82
C ASN A 5 -31.42 -31.09 10.70
N LYS A 6 -31.08 -31.44 11.95
CA LYS A 6 -30.41 -30.50 12.86
C LYS A 6 -28.92 -30.31 12.54
N LEU A 7 -28.24 -31.40 12.09
CA LEU A 7 -26.81 -31.31 11.72
C LEU A 7 -26.63 -30.55 10.38
N THR A 8 -27.54 -30.75 9.43
CA THR A 8 -27.47 -30.06 8.14
C THR A 8 -27.80 -28.58 8.27
N LEU A 9 -28.74 -28.22 9.15
CA LEU A 9 -29.09 -26.83 9.44
C LEU A 9 -27.93 -26.11 10.16
N ASN A 10 -27.27 -26.77 11.13
CA ASN A 10 -26.11 -26.20 11.82
C ASN A 10 -24.87 -26.05 10.89
N MET A 11 -24.70 -26.95 9.91
CA MET A 11 -23.65 -26.79 8.90
C MET A 11 -23.96 -25.67 7.90
N GLN A 12 -25.22 -25.42 7.57
CA GLN A 12 -25.64 -24.31 6.73
C GLN A 12 -25.54 -22.98 7.46
N MET A 13 -25.96 -22.90 8.73
CA MET A 13 -25.80 -21.69 9.55
C MET A 13 -24.32 -21.35 9.81
N GLY A 14 -23.44 -22.37 9.95
CA GLY A 14 -21.99 -22.17 10.06
C GLY A 14 -21.34 -21.67 8.76
N LYS A 15 -21.94 -21.92 7.60
CA LYS A 15 -21.49 -21.38 6.30
C LYS A 15 -22.01 -19.98 6.03
N GLU A 16 -23.20 -19.62 6.51
CA GLU A 16 -23.77 -18.29 6.34
C GLU A 16 -23.17 -17.26 7.33
N SER A 17 -22.61 -17.69 8.46
CA SER A 17 -21.94 -16.80 9.41
C SER A 17 -20.49 -16.44 9.03
N MET A 18 -19.92 -17.05 8.02
CA MET A 18 -18.73 -16.56 7.33
C MET A 18 -19.15 -15.54 6.25
N GLN A 19 -19.81 -14.47 6.68
CA GLN A 19 -19.88 -13.27 5.85
C GLN A 19 -18.44 -12.89 5.54
N SER A 20 -18.01 -13.15 4.29
CA SER A 20 -16.65 -12.86 3.85
C SER A 20 -16.41 -11.38 4.11
N ARG A 21 -15.51 -11.04 5.04
CA ARG A 21 -15.15 -9.65 5.28
C ARG A 21 -14.70 -9.03 3.97
N LYS A 22 -14.96 -7.75 3.80
CA LYS A 22 -14.45 -7.03 2.62
C LYS A 22 -12.93 -7.18 2.55
N PRO A 23 -12.36 -7.42 1.37
CA PRO A 23 -10.92 -7.37 1.21
C PRO A 23 -10.42 -5.97 1.58
N MET A 24 -9.20 -5.88 2.11
CA MET A 24 -8.66 -4.66 2.68
C MET A 24 -7.37 -4.24 2.00
N ILE A 25 -7.24 -2.94 1.78
CA ILE A 25 -5.97 -2.31 1.40
C ILE A 25 -5.51 -1.39 2.51
N LEU A 26 -4.25 -1.54 2.94
CA LEU A 26 -3.55 -0.57 3.76
C LEU A 26 -2.58 0.22 2.88
N VAL A 27 -2.82 1.51 2.75
CA VAL A 27 -1.97 2.44 1.99
C VAL A 27 -1.16 3.29 2.97
N LEU A 28 0.15 3.26 2.83
CA LEU A 28 1.07 4.10 3.57
C LEU A 28 1.61 5.15 2.61
N ALA A 29 1.09 6.36 2.70
CA ALA A 29 1.30 7.41 1.71
C ALA A 29 2.01 8.64 2.29
N GLY A 30 2.63 9.43 1.43
CA GLY A 30 3.26 10.69 1.77
C GLY A 30 4.48 10.98 0.92
N PRO A 31 4.93 12.24 0.88
CA PRO A 31 6.07 12.64 0.06
C PRO A 31 7.38 11.97 0.51
N ASN A 32 8.36 11.97 -0.39
CA ASN A 32 9.70 11.48 -0.08
C ASN A 32 10.29 12.24 1.11
N GLY A 33 10.94 11.54 2.04
CA GLY A 33 11.53 12.12 3.23
C GLY A 33 10.53 12.50 4.34
N SER A 34 9.24 12.18 4.21
CA SER A 34 8.23 12.47 5.24
C SER A 34 8.33 11.58 6.48
N GLY A 35 9.07 10.47 6.40
CA GLY A 35 9.16 9.48 7.48
C GLY A 35 8.21 8.29 7.33
N LYS A 36 7.66 8.05 6.13
CA LYS A 36 6.78 6.90 5.86
C LYS A 36 7.35 5.58 6.35
N SER A 37 8.58 5.25 5.95
CA SER A 37 9.20 3.96 6.31
C SER A 37 9.34 3.78 7.81
N THR A 38 9.59 4.86 8.55
CA THR A 38 9.63 4.83 10.02
C THR A 38 8.26 4.54 10.60
N ILE A 39 7.22 5.22 10.12
CA ILE A 39 5.84 5.03 10.56
C ILE A 39 5.31 3.64 10.14
N THR A 40 5.66 3.19 8.94
CA THR A 40 5.27 1.86 8.41
C THR A 40 5.66 0.73 9.38
N ALA A 41 6.77 0.85 10.09
CA ALA A 41 7.23 -0.14 11.06
C ALA A 41 6.26 -0.33 12.25
N PHE A 42 5.40 0.65 12.52
CA PHE A 42 4.41 0.58 13.61
C PHE A 42 3.03 0.04 13.18
N PHE A 43 2.85 -0.25 11.89
CA PHE A 43 1.59 -0.80 11.39
C PHE A 43 1.75 -2.26 11.03
N ASP A 44 0.80 -3.08 11.48
CA ASP A 44 0.66 -4.45 11.00
C ASP A 44 0.23 -4.41 9.53
N LYS A 45 1.03 -5.04 8.69
CA LYS A 45 0.73 -5.15 7.26
C LYS A 45 -0.40 -6.16 7.05
N VAL A 46 -1.33 -5.84 6.15
CA VAL A 46 -2.35 -6.78 5.71
C VAL A 46 -1.94 -7.37 4.36
N GLY A 47 -2.01 -8.69 4.25
CA GLY A 47 -1.67 -9.38 3.01
C GLY A 47 -0.26 -9.08 2.50
N LYS A 48 -0.12 -9.10 1.18
CA LYS A 48 1.17 -8.88 0.51
C LYS A 48 1.58 -7.41 0.56
N TYR A 49 2.80 -7.15 1.00
CA TYR A 49 3.39 -5.80 0.99
C TYR A 49 4.18 -5.56 -0.29
N THR A 50 4.01 -4.40 -0.90
CA THR A 50 4.80 -3.97 -2.07
C THR A 50 5.30 -2.54 -1.92
N ASN A 51 6.58 -2.35 -2.23
CA ASN A 51 7.25 -1.05 -2.31
C ASN A 51 8.23 -1.09 -3.48
N ALA A 52 8.12 -0.15 -4.43
CA ALA A 52 8.99 -0.12 -5.60
C ALA A 52 10.47 0.10 -5.24
N ASP A 53 10.74 0.90 -4.21
CA ASP A 53 12.11 1.15 -3.76
C ASP A 53 12.78 -0.13 -3.23
N ASP A 54 12.03 -0.99 -2.53
CA ASP A 54 12.53 -2.29 -2.07
C ASP A 54 12.83 -3.22 -3.25
N VAL A 55 12.02 -3.19 -4.30
CA VAL A 55 12.25 -3.97 -5.52
C VAL A 55 13.53 -3.52 -6.21
N VAL A 56 13.76 -2.22 -6.35
CA VAL A 56 15.01 -1.67 -6.90
C VAL A 56 16.20 -2.13 -6.07
N ALA A 57 16.11 -2.01 -4.74
CA ALA A 57 17.20 -2.37 -3.83
C ALA A 57 17.57 -3.87 -3.88
N THR A 58 16.58 -4.75 -4.07
CA THR A 58 16.79 -6.20 -4.03
C THR A 58 17.08 -6.83 -5.38
N THR A 59 16.60 -6.23 -6.49
CA THR A 59 16.69 -6.82 -7.84
C THR A 59 17.66 -6.10 -8.76
N GLY A 60 18.00 -4.85 -8.48
CA GLY A 60 18.76 -3.99 -9.39
C GLY A 60 17.96 -3.47 -10.59
N MET A 61 16.63 -3.68 -10.64
CA MET A 61 15.76 -3.10 -11.65
C MET A 61 15.82 -1.58 -11.61
N ASN A 62 15.59 -0.91 -12.75
CA ASN A 62 15.41 0.53 -12.74
C ASN A 62 14.05 0.92 -12.09
N ASN A 63 13.92 2.19 -11.74
CA ASN A 63 12.75 2.69 -11.03
C ASN A 63 11.42 2.49 -11.78
N MET A 64 11.46 2.62 -13.12
CA MET A 64 10.26 2.44 -13.96
C MET A 64 9.83 0.97 -14.01
N GLU A 65 10.75 0.06 -14.21
CA GLU A 65 10.48 -1.38 -14.22
C GLU A 65 9.93 -1.86 -12.88
N ALA A 66 10.53 -1.41 -11.78
CA ALA A 66 10.05 -1.73 -10.43
C ALA A 66 8.64 -1.18 -10.17
N ALA A 67 8.35 0.06 -10.61
CA ALA A 67 7.03 0.65 -10.50
C ALA A 67 5.96 -0.13 -11.27
N VAL A 68 6.26 -0.52 -12.51
CA VAL A 68 5.37 -1.34 -13.34
C VAL A 68 5.12 -2.71 -12.70
N LEU A 69 6.17 -3.34 -12.17
CA LEU A 69 6.06 -4.65 -11.52
C LEU A 69 5.13 -4.58 -10.30
N VAL A 70 5.36 -3.64 -9.38
CA VAL A 70 4.54 -3.55 -8.16
C VAL A 70 3.09 -3.15 -8.47
N ASP A 71 2.86 -2.29 -9.47
CA ASP A 71 1.51 -1.94 -9.90
C ASP A 71 0.77 -3.17 -10.44
N ARG A 72 1.42 -3.98 -11.28
CA ARG A 72 0.85 -5.25 -11.76
C ARG A 72 0.47 -6.18 -10.60
N MET A 73 1.36 -6.37 -9.62
CA MET A 73 1.09 -7.20 -8.45
C MET A 73 -0.12 -6.70 -7.64
N ARG A 74 -0.29 -5.38 -7.53
CA ARG A 74 -1.42 -4.75 -6.83
C ARG A 74 -2.73 -4.98 -7.57
N TYR A 75 -2.76 -4.81 -8.91
CA TYR A 75 -3.94 -5.09 -9.72
C TYR A 75 -4.32 -6.57 -9.70
N GLU A 76 -3.36 -7.48 -9.76
CA GLU A 76 -3.60 -8.92 -9.59
C GLU A 76 -4.23 -9.24 -8.23
N SER A 77 -3.79 -8.60 -7.15
CA SER A 77 -4.40 -8.77 -5.82
C SER A 77 -5.85 -8.27 -5.80
N ILE A 78 -6.16 -7.16 -6.49
CA ILE A 78 -7.54 -6.68 -6.62
C ILE A 78 -8.40 -7.69 -7.36
N ASP A 79 -7.94 -8.22 -8.48
CA ASP A 79 -8.68 -9.19 -9.29
C ASP A 79 -8.96 -10.50 -8.52
N LYS A 80 -8.05 -10.88 -7.63
CA LYS A 80 -8.17 -12.07 -6.74
C LYS A 80 -8.91 -11.79 -5.42
N LYS A 81 -9.31 -10.54 -5.15
CA LYS A 81 -9.90 -10.12 -3.87
C LYS A 81 -9.02 -10.42 -2.65
N GLU A 82 -7.71 -10.32 -2.82
CA GLU A 82 -6.73 -10.53 -1.75
C GLU A 82 -6.44 -9.21 -1.02
N ASP A 83 -6.19 -9.30 0.29
CA ASP A 83 -5.67 -8.16 1.06
C ASP A 83 -4.27 -7.81 0.61
N PHE A 84 -3.93 -6.53 0.63
CA PHE A 84 -2.55 -6.09 0.41
C PHE A 84 -2.24 -4.75 1.05
N THR A 85 -0.94 -4.51 1.25
CA THR A 85 -0.39 -3.26 1.77
C THR A 85 0.60 -2.70 0.78
N PHE A 86 0.60 -1.41 0.59
CA PHE A 86 1.64 -0.78 -0.20
C PHE A 86 2.03 0.61 0.28
N GLU A 87 3.27 0.96 -0.02
CA GLU A 87 3.85 2.27 0.23
C GLU A 87 3.92 3.06 -1.08
N THR A 88 3.57 4.36 -1.03
CA THR A 88 3.52 5.22 -2.21
C THR A 88 3.70 6.69 -1.83
N VAL A 89 4.22 7.49 -2.76
CA VAL A 89 4.21 8.96 -2.64
C VAL A 89 2.80 9.53 -2.82
N LEU A 90 1.96 8.87 -3.61
CA LEU A 90 0.56 9.24 -3.92
C LEU A 90 0.42 10.68 -4.47
N SER A 91 1.32 11.09 -5.35
CA SER A 91 1.39 12.46 -5.91
C SER A 91 0.87 12.59 -7.34
N SER A 92 0.10 11.64 -7.84
CA SER A 92 -0.44 11.69 -9.21
C SER A 92 -1.80 10.99 -9.33
N GLU A 93 -2.61 11.46 -10.27
CA GLU A 93 -3.90 10.81 -10.62
C GLU A 93 -3.71 9.34 -11.00
N TYR A 94 -2.63 9.02 -11.69
CA TYR A 94 -2.31 7.63 -12.04
C TYR A 94 -2.24 6.73 -10.80
N LYS A 95 -1.65 7.22 -9.70
CA LYS A 95 -1.56 6.47 -8.44
C LYS A 95 -2.89 6.34 -7.71
N LEU A 96 -3.84 7.24 -7.95
CA LEU A 96 -5.19 7.15 -7.41
C LEU A 96 -6.06 6.12 -8.14
N ASN A 97 -5.75 5.79 -9.38
CA ASN A 97 -6.58 4.88 -10.19
C ASN A 97 -6.69 3.48 -9.57
N ILE A 98 -5.63 2.98 -8.94
CA ILE A 98 -5.67 1.69 -8.25
C ILE A 98 -6.65 1.72 -7.07
N LEU A 99 -6.71 2.82 -6.33
CA LEU A 99 -7.63 2.97 -5.20
C LEU A 99 -9.08 3.13 -5.68
N ARG A 100 -9.30 3.82 -6.79
CA ARG A 100 -10.62 3.92 -7.44
C ARG A 100 -11.12 2.53 -7.85
N LYS A 101 -10.29 1.77 -8.58
CA LYS A 101 -10.63 0.39 -8.96
C LYS A 101 -10.91 -0.48 -7.74
N ALA A 102 -10.08 -0.43 -6.72
CA ALA A 102 -10.28 -1.20 -5.51
C ALA A 102 -11.61 -0.86 -4.82
N LYS A 103 -11.97 0.43 -4.77
CA LYS A 103 -13.25 0.89 -4.21
C LYS A 103 -14.44 0.34 -5.00
N GLU A 104 -14.39 0.39 -6.33
CA GLU A 104 -15.40 -0.18 -7.23
C GLU A 104 -15.55 -1.68 -7.01
N GLU A 105 -14.45 -2.37 -6.74
CA GLU A 105 -14.39 -3.81 -6.45
C GLU A 105 -14.77 -4.18 -5.00
N GLY A 106 -15.20 -3.22 -4.20
CA GLY A 106 -15.73 -3.44 -2.86
C GLY A 106 -14.71 -3.53 -1.73
N TYR A 107 -13.48 -3.08 -1.95
CA TYR A 107 -12.45 -3.04 -0.92
C TYR A 107 -12.75 -2.03 0.19
N PHE A 108 -12.34 -2.38 1.41
CA PHE A 108 -12.11 -1.42 2.48
C PHE A 108 -10.69 -0.83 2.32
N ILE A 109 -10.59 0.48 2.20
CA ILE A 109 -9.30 1.17 2.01
C ILE A 109 -8.99 1.97 3.26
N LYS A 110 -7.88 1.63 3.92
CA LYS A 110 -7.30 2.42 5.00
C LYS A 110 -6.05 3.12 4.47
N CYS A 111 -6.05 4.44 4.45
CA CYS A 111 -4.90 5.24 4.06
C CYS A 111 -4.31 5.96 5.28
N VAL A 112 -3.02 5.79 5.50
CA VAL A 112 -2.23 6.55 6.46
C VAL A 112 -1.32 7.48 5.68
N PHE A 113 -1.59 8.78 5.76
CA PHE A 113 -0.83 9.80 5.05
C PHE A 113 0.14 10.50 6.02
N VAL A 114 1.43 10.41 5.71
CA VAL A 114 2.51 11.00 6.53
C VAL A 114 3.02 12.26 5.87
N LEU A 115 2.87 13.39 6.54
CA LEU A 115 3.30 14.69 6.07
C LEU A 115 4.12 15.39 7.15
N THR A 116 5.19 16.09 6.76
CA THR A 116 5.91 17.03 7.62
C THR A 116 5.28 18.43 7.52
N VAL A 117 5.65 19.31 8.42
CA VAL A 117 5.13 20.69 8.40
C VAL A 117 5.80 21.58 7.36
N ASP A 118 6.93 21.14 6.80
CA ASP A 118 7.71 21.90 5.83
C ASP A 118 8.49 20.94 4.90
N PRO A 119 8.44 21.13 3.56
CA PRO A 119 9.19 20.28 2.63
C PRO A 119 10.72 20.35 2.80
N GLN A 120 11.26 21.39 3.41
CA GLN A 120 12.70 21.48 3.72
C GLN A 120 13.12 20.41 4.72
N ILE A 121 12.25 20.00 5.63
CA ILE A 121 12.49 18.86 6.54
C ILE A 121 12.68 17.58 5.73
N ASN A 122 11.87 17.39 4.70
CA ASN A 122 11.96 16.22 3.82
C ASN A 122 13.30 16.20 3.07
N ILE A 123 13.71 17.35 2.53
CA ILE A 123 14.99 17.50 1.82
C ILE A 123 16.16 17.17 2.76
N ALA A 124 16.22 17.78 3.95
CA ALA A 124 17.27 17.53 4.92
C ALA A 124 17.38 16.04 5.34
N ARG A 125 16.24 15.37 5.50
CA ARG A 125 16.20 13.93 5.79
C ARG A 125 16.71 13.07 4.64
N ILE A 126 16.40 13.44 3.40
CA ILE A 126 16.91 12.74 2.21
C ILE A 126 18.42 12.94 2.11
N GLU A 127 18.92 14.14 2.28
CA GLU A 127 20.36 14.43 2.27
C GLU A 127 21.12 13.63 3.33
N SER A 128 20.61 13.57 4.55
CA SER A 128 21.20 12.75 5.62
C SER A 128 21.20 11.27 5.27
N ARG A 129 20.12 10.77 4.66
CA ARG A 129 20.01 9.39 4.19
C ARG A 129 20.99 9.07 3.07
N VAL A 130 21.16 10.00 2.12
CA VAL A 130 22.13 9.85 1.00
C VAL A 130 23.55 9.82 1.54
N ALA A 131 23.88 10.69 2.52
CA ALA A 131 25.19 10.68 3.19
C ALA A 131 25.47 9.32 3.88
N ALA A 132 24.44 8.61 4.31
CA ALA A 132 24.52 7.25 4.88
C ALA A 132 24.43 6.12 3.82
N GLY A 133 24.51 6.44 2.52
CA GLY A 133 24.44 5.47 1.41
C GLY A 133 23.03 5.12 0.91
N GLY A 134 22.02 5.89 1.29
CA GLY A 134 20.63 5.67 0.89
C GLY A 134 20.26 6.29 -0.46
N HIS A 135 19.01 6.02 -0.89
CA HIS A 135 18.47 6.50 -2.15
C HIS A 135 18.26 8.03 -2.17
N ASN A 136 18.66 8.67 -3.28
CA ASN A 136 18.49 10.09 -3.51
C ASN A 136 17.19 10.41 -4.26
N VAL A 137 16.60 11.56 -3.97
CA VAL A 137 15.51 12.17 -4.75
C VAL A 137 15.84 13.65 -4.93
N ALA A 138 15.73 14.15 -6.17
CA ALA A 138 16.00 15.55 -6.47
C ALA A 138 15.10 16.50 -5.66
N SER A 139 15.66 17.57 -5.10
CA SER A 139 14.96 18.48 -4.18
C SER A 139 13.74 19.14 -4.81
N ASP A 140 13.79 19.49 -6.10
CA ASP A 140 12.65 20.03 -6.86
C ASP A 140 11.48 19.04 -6.93
N LYS A 141 11.76 17.75 -7.13
CA LYS A 141 10.75 16.69 -7.09
C LYS A 141 10.16 16.48 -5.68
N VAL A 142 10.97 16.63 -4.65
CA VAL A 142 10.47 16.54 -3.27
C VAL A 142 9.47 17.66 -3.01
N ILE A 143 9.80 18.88 -3.36
CA ILE A 143 8.92 20.06 -3.21
C ILE A 143 7.64 19.88 -4.03
N GLU A 144 7.77 19.53 -5.30
CA GLU A 144 6.61 19.30 -6.18
C GLU A 144 5.64 18.26 -5.59
N ARG A 145 6.16 17.13 -5.13
CA ARG A 145 5.35 16.04 -4.57
C ARG A 145 4.77 16.33 -3.20
N TYR A 146 5.37 17.26 -2.47
CA TYR A 146 4.87 17.69 -1.17
C TYR A 146 3.55 18.47 -1.31
N TYR A 147 3.41 19.28 -2.37
CA TYR A 147 2.23 20.12 -2.61
C TYR A 147 1.18 19.49 -3.55
N LYS A 148 1.42 18.32 -4.09
CA LYS A 148 0.46 17.55 -4.89
C LYS A 148 -0.34 16.55 -4.06
#